data_38afb4dadda44f3250173c10dfbba9a5
#
_entry.id   38afb4dadda44f3250173c10dfbba9a5
#
_cell.length_a   1.000
_cell.length_b   1.000
_cell.length_c   1.000
_cell.angle_alpha   90.00
_cell.angle_beta   90.00
_cell.angle_gamma   90.00
#
_symmetry.space_group_name_H-M   'P 1'
#
loop_
_entity.id
_entity.type
_entity.pdbx_description
1 polymer ?
#
loop_
_entity_poly.entity_id
_entity_poly.type
_entity_poly.pdbx_seq_one_letter_code
_entity_poly.pdbx_strand_id
1 'polypeptide(L)'
;MSRTKRPVRWITAAVIVVAAAVGLYLFQPWRLVTTDRVDEAPPAATGQQGAAAKPLATGSFISHEHDTSGSVEVQQLEGGKATLRLTNLRTSDGPALHVWLSDQPVKQADGGNLDDGKHIDLGSLKGNEGNQNYVIPAGTDLNKFSTVTIWCERFSASFGAAELKQRA
;
A
#
# COMPACT_ATOMS: atom_id res chain seq x y z
N MET A 1 -26.76 39.24 -37.85
CA MET A 1 -26.00 39.30 -36.59
C MET A 1 -25.86 37.92 -35.97
N SER A 2 -24.81 37.14 -36.30
CA SER A 2 -24.63 35.78 -35.75
C SER A 2 -23.15 35.34 -35.74
N ARG A 3 -22.23 36.21 -35.31
CA ARG A 3 -20.78 35.91 -35.34
C ARG A 3 -20.10 35.64 -33.98
N THR A 4 -20.81 35.74 -32.88
CA THR A 4 -20.20 35.63 -31.52
C THR A 4 -20.28 34.25 -30.88
N LYS A 5 -21.03 33.30 -31.45
CA LYS A 5 -21.23 31.96 -30.82
C LYS A 5 -20.10 30.95 -31.10
N ARG A 6 -19.27 31.16 -32.13
CA ARG A 6 -18.17 30.24 -32.48
C ARG A 6 -17.03 30.23 -31.47
N PRO A 7 -16.45 31.40 -31.05
CA PRO A 7 -15.33 31.38 -30.10
C PRO A 7 -15.72 30.81 -28.74
N VAL A 8 -16.92 31.11 -28.24
CA VAL A 8 -17.42 30.54 -26.96
C VAL A 8 -17.49 29.04 -27.00
N ARG A 9 -17.96 28.42 -28.08
CA ARG A 9 -18.03 26.96 -28.23
C ARG A 9 -16.63 26.31 -28.18
N TRP A 10 -15.63 26.92 -28.81
CA TRP A 10 -14.27 26.40 -28.79
C TRP A 10 -13.60 26.56 -27.40
N ILE A 11 -13.84 27.65 -26.69
CA ILE A 11 -13.39 27.86 -25.32
C ILE A 11 -14.03 26.81 -24.39
N THR A 12 -15.34 26.60 -24.49
CA THR A 12 -16.01 25.58 -23.68
C THR A 12 -15.49 24.18 -23.98
N ALA A 13 -15.28 23.83 -25.25
CA ALA A 13 -14.68 22.54 -25.60
C ALA A 13 -13.26 22.38 -25.05
N ALA A 14 -12.43 23.41 -25.12
CA ALA A 14 -11.08 23.39 -24.55
C ALA A 14 -11.10 23.19 -23.02
N VAL A 15 -12.01 23.88 -22.32
CA VAL A 15 -12.17 23.72 -20.86
C VAL A 15 -12.59 22.28 -20.51
N ILE A 16 -13.52 21.70 -21.25
CA ILE A 16 -13.96 20.31 -21.04
C ILE A 16 -12.81 19.33 -21.27
N VAL A 17 -12.01 19.52 -22.31
CA VAL A 17 -10.85 18.65 -22.60
C VAL A 17 -9.81 18.75 -21.49
N VAL A 18 -9.52 19.95 -21.01
CA VAL A 18 -8.57 20.16 -19.90
C VAL A 18 -9.11 19.52 -18.61
N ALA A 19 -10.39 19.71 -18.29
CA ALA A 19 -11.01 19.12 -17.12
C ALA A 19 -10.99 17.57 -17.19
N ALA A 20 -11.27 17.00 -18.37
CA ALA A 20 -11.20 15.55 -18.61
C ALA A 20 -9.74 15.04 -18.45
N ALA A 21 -8.77 15.75 -19.02
CA ALA A 21 -7.35 15.38 -18.89
C ALA A 21 -6.88 15.43 -17.43
N VAL A 22 -7.27 16.47 -16.70
CA VAL A 22 -6.99 16.57 -15.25
C VAL A 22 -7.67 15.44 -14.49
N GLY A 23 -8.93 15.15 -14.78
CA GLY A 23 -9.67 14.03 -14.17
C GLY A 23 -8.97 12.69 -14.43
N LEU A 24 -8.61 12.40 -15.66
CA LEU A 24 -7.88 11.18 -16.02
C LEU A 24 -6.52 11.10 -15.31
N TYR A 25 -5.78 12.20 -15.24
CA TYR A 25 -4.51 12.25 -14.52
C TYR A 25 -4.67 12.02 -13.02
N LEU A 26 -5.69 12.58 -12.40
CA LEU A 26 -5.93 12.45 -10.96
C LEU A 26 -6.48 11.08 -10.58
N PHE A 27 -7.44 10.55 -11.32
CA PHE A 27 -8.15 9.31 -10.95
C PHE A 27 -7.54 8.05 -11.56
N GLN A 28 -6.80 8.16 -12.66
CA GLN A 28 -6.11 7.05 -13.34
C GLN A 28 -6.97 5.78 -13.45
N PRO A 29 -8.17 5.85 -14.03
CA PRO A 29 -9.15 4.75 -13.99
C PRO A 29 -8.64 3.43 -14.62
N TRP A 30 -7.62 3.51 -15.48
CA TRP A 30 -6.96 2.32 -16.05
C TRP A 30 -6.26 1.47 -15.00
N ARG A 31 -5.84 2.05 -13.85
CA ARG A 31 -5.20 1.30 -12.78
C ARG A 31 -6.11 0.27 -12.10
N LEU A 32 -7.43 0.43 -12.21
CA LEU A 32 -8.38 -0.56 -11.70
C LEU A 32 -8.34 -1.90 -12.47
N VAL A 33 -7.71 -1.92 -13.65
CA VAL A 33 -7.60 -3.10 -14.51
C VAL A 33 -6.15 -3.46 -14.84
N THR A 34 -5.18 -2.75 -14.27
CA THR A 34 -3.76 -3.08 -14.41
C THR A 34 -3.30 -4.00 -13.30
N THR A 35 -2.33 -4.85 -13.62
CA THR A 35 -1.69 -5.75 -12.67
C THR A 35 -0.18 -5.63 -12.83
N ASP A 36 0.45 -5.15 -11.75
CA ASP A 36 1.91 -5.10 -11.62
C ASP A 36 2.34 -6.19 -10.64
N ARG A 37 2.98 -7.24 -11.16
CA ARG A 37 3.43 -8.36 -10.35
C ARG A 37 4.90 -8.22 -10.00
N VAL A 38 5.19 -8.34 -8.71
CA VAL A 38 6.55 -8.33 -8.15
C VAL A 38 6.77 -9.63 -7.40
N ASP A 39 7.92 -10.26 -7.62
CA ASP A 39 8.28 -11.51 -6.94
C ASP A 39 9.72 -11.43 -6.41
N GLU A 40 9.90 -10.67 -5.33
CA GLU A 40 11.18 -10.56 -4.66
C GLU A 40 11.48 -11.82 -3.84
N ALA A 41 12.74 -12.26 -3.90
CA ALA A 41 13.20 -13.35 -3.05
C ALA A 41 13.04 -13.01 -1.56
N PRO A 42 12.86 -14.01 -0.67
CA PRO A 42 12.89 -13.77 0.77
C PRO A 42 14.19 -13.07 1.16
N PRO A 43 14.16 -12.13 2.12
CA PRO A 43 15.37 -11.53 2.64
C PRO A 43 16.31 -12.62 3.17
N ALA A 44 17.60 -12.52 2.84
CA ALA A 44 18.57 -13.50 3.30
C ALA A 44 18.64 -13.46 4.84
N ALA A 45 18.30 -14.59 5.46
CA ALA A 45 18.57 -14.79 6.89
C ALA A 45 20.07 -14.85 7.10
N THR A 46 20.54 -14.11 8.08
CA THR A 46 21.95 -13.99 8.40
C THR A 46 22.50 -15.28 9.00
N GLY A 47 23.63 -15.73 8.48
CA GLY A 47 24.55 -16.63 9.17
C GLY A 47 24.44 -18.12 8.86
N GLN A 48 23.40 -18.62 8.17
CA GLN A 48 23.38 -20.01 7.70
C GLN A 48 22.58 -20.10 6.39
N GLN A 49 23.25 -20.57 5.36
CA GLN A 49 22.58 -20.97 4.12
C GLN A 49 21.54 -22.05 4.45
N GLY A 50 20.25 -21.68 4.35
CA GLY A 50 19.15 -22.64 4.45
C GLY A 50 18.25 -22.57 5.69
N ALA A 51 18.55 -21.78 6.72
CA ALA A 51 17.61 -21.57 7.82
C ALA A 51 16.70 -20.37 7.51
N ALA A 52 15.41 -20.60 7.38
CA ALA A 52 14.43 -19.52 7.33
C ALA A 52 14.54 -18.70 8.61
N ALA A 53 14.69 -17.37 8.48
CA ALA A 53 14.70 -16.49 9.65
C ALA A 53 13.40 -16.70 10.43
N LYS A 54 13.51 -16.86 11.77
CA LYS A 54 12.31 -16.96 12.61
C LYS A 54 11.58 -15.62 12.57
N PRO A 55 10.32 -15.56 12.14
CA PRO A 55 9.61 -14.29 12.10
C PRO A 55 9.35 -13.75 13.50
N LEU A 56 9.53 -12.44 13.68
CA LEU A 56 9.20 -11.72 14.90
C LEU A 56 7.69 -11.55 15.06
N ALA A 57 7.01 -11.26 13.96
CA ALA A 57 5.56 -11.07 13.93
C ALA A 57 5.00 -11.52 12.59
N THR A 58 3.75 -11.94 12.58
CA THR A 58 3.03 -12.38 11.37
C THR A 58 1.60 -11.86 11.38
N GLY A 59 1.01 -11.71 10.19
CA GLY A 59 -0.39 -11.34 10.02
C GLY A 59 -0.95 -11.78 8.69
N SER A 60 -2.26 -11.65 8.53
CA SER A 60 -2.94 -11.88 7.26
C SER A 60 -3.78 -10.67 6.91
N PHE A 61 -3.80 -10.27 5.65
CA PHE A 61 -4.62 -9.16 5.19
C PHE A 61 -6.11 -9.49 5.29
N ILE A 62 -6.87 -8.50 5.70
CA ILE A 62 -8.31 -8.41 5.48
C ILE A 62 -8.58 -7.29 4.48
N SER A 63 -9.65 -7.42 3.72
CA SER A 63 -10.11 -6.42 2.76
C SER A 63 -10.74 -5.22 3.48
N HIS A 64 -10.49 -4.01 2.96
CA HIS A 64 -11.21 -2.78 3.28
C HIS A 64 -11.90 -2.27 2.01
N GLU A 65 -11.43 -1.15 1.42
CA GLU A 65 -12.05 -0.60 0.19
C GLU A 65 -11.88 -1.48 -1.05
N HIS A 66 -10.87 -2.37 -1.05
CA HIS A 66 -10.59 -3.29 -2.15
C HIS A 66 -10.36 -4.70 -1.65
N ASP A 67 -10.73 -5.68 -2.48
CA ASP A 67 -10.40 -7.08 -2.21
C ASP A 67 -8.88 -7.23 -2.06
N THR A 68 -8.45 -7.52 -0.84
CA THR A 68 -7.05 -7.65 -0.49
C THR A 68 -6.79 -8.94 0.25
N SER A 69 -5.77 -9.68 -0.16
CA SER A 69 -5.37 -10.94 0.44
C SER A 69 -3.86 -11.10 0.45
N GLY A 70 -3.37 -12.07 1.19
CA GLY A 70 -1.96 -12.34 1.39
C GLY A 70 -1.59 -12.31 2.87
N SER A 71 -0.30 -12.46 3.15
CA SER A 71 0.22 -12.46 4.51
C SER A 71 1.39 -11.50 4.65
N VAL A 72 1.63 -11.09 5.87
CA VAL A 72 2.76 -10.25 6.25
C VAL A 72 3.62 -10.98 7.28
N GLU A 73 4.91 -10.76 7.20
CA GLU A 73 5.88 -11.32 8.12
C GLU A 73 6.97 -10.28 8.40
N VAL A 74 7.26 -10.04 9.67
CA VAL A 74 8.40 -9.23 10.08
C VAL A 74 9.55 -10.16 10.43
N GLN A 75 10.66 -9.99 9.74
CA GLN A 75 11.89 -10.76 9.95
C GLN A 75 12.99 -9.86 10.47
N GLN A 76 13.74 -10.35 11.45
CA GLN A 76 14.96 -9.67 11.91
C GLN A 76 16.14 -10.07 11.02
N LEU A 77 16.86 -9.07 10.56
CA LEU A 77 18.11 -9.22 9.82
C LEU A 77 19.32 -8.94 10.72
N GLU A 78 20.53 -9.22 10.22
CA GLU A 78 21.79 -8.89 10.92
C GLU A 78 21.87 -7.39 11.25
N GLY A 79 22.55 -7.09 12.37
CA GLY A 79 22.70 -5.72 12.83
C GLY A 79 21.43 -5.10 13.41
N GLY A 80 20.43 -5.92 13.78
CA GLY A 80 19.18 -5.43 14.39
C GLY A 80 18.22 -4.76 13.43
N LYS A 81 18.46 -4.83 12.12
CA LYS A 81 17.51 -4.35 11.09
C LYS A 81 16.32 -5.30 10.98
N ALA A 82 15.16 -4.75 10.72
CA ALA A 82 13.95 -5.54 10.47
C ALA A 82 13.43 -5.30 9.04
N THR A 83 12.82 -6.32 8.47
CA THR A 83 12.19 -6.26 7.15
C THR A 83 10.77 -6.78 7.27
N LEU A 84 9.83 -6.04 6.70
CA LEU A 84 8.48 -6.51 6.44
C LEU A 84 8.46 -7.22 5.09
N ARG A 85 8.00 -8.46 5.06
CA ARG A 85 7.72 -9.19 3.84
C ARG A 85 6.23 -9.32 3.63
N LEU A 86 5.76 -8.94 2.46
CA LEU A 86 4.44 -9.27 1.95
C LEU A 86 4.58 -10.55 1.12
N THR A 87 3.73 -11.53 1.36
CA THR A 87 3.75 -12.83 0.65
C THR A 87 2.40 -13.10 0.03
N ASN A 88 2.40 -13.45 -1.26
CA ASN A 88 1.21 -13.71 -2.05
C ASN A 88 0.19 -12.55 -1.94
N LEU A 89 0.69 -11.31 -1.88
CA LEU A 89 -0.17 -10.14 -1.92
C LEU A 89 -1.01 -10.17 -3.19
N ARG A 90 -2.27 -9.86 -3.04
CA ARG A 90 -3.18 -9.56 -4.14
C ARG A 90 -4.12 -8.45 -3.69
N THR A 91 -4.11 -7.35 -4.43
CA THR A 91 -5.00 -6.21 -4.22
C THR A 91 -5.25 -5.51 -5.56
N SER A 92 -6.13 -4.53 -5.61
CA SER A 92 -6.27 -3.67 -6.79
C SER A 92 -5.06 -2.76 -6.93
N ASP A 93 -4.71 -2.37 -8.15
CA ASP A 93 -3.79 -1.26 -8.37
C ASP A 93 -4.51 0.07 -8.07
N GLY A 94 -3.73 1.10 -7.77
CA GLY A 94 -4.27 2.42 -7.45
C GLY A 94 -3.20 3.52 -7.50
N PRO A 95 -3.62 4.79 -7.61
CA PRO A 95 -2.71 5.92 -7.63
C PRO A 95 -2.16 6.20 -6.23
N ALA A 96 -0.84 6.22 -6.08
CA ALA A 96 -0.14 6.51 -4.82
C ALA A 96 -0.47 5.51 -3.69
N LEU A 97 -0.32 4.20 -3.97
CA LEU A 97 -0.37 3.15 -2.96
C LEU A 97 0.96 3.08 -2.21
N HIS A 98 0.88 3.04 -0.90
CA HIS A 98 2.01 2.93 0.02
C HIS A 98 1.81 1.77 1.00
N VAL A 99 2.89 1.28 1.56
CA VAL A 99 2.88 0.31 2.67
C VAL A 99 3.19 1.05 3.94
N TRP A 100 2.23 1.11 4.86
CA TRP A 100 2.38 1.77 6.15
C TRP A 100 2.37 0.79 7.31
N LEU A 101 3.09 1.16 8.37
CA LEU A 101 2.87 0.63 9.72
C LEU A 101 2.08 1.68 10.50
N SER A 102 0.92 1.32 11.04
CA SER A 102 0.07 2.20 11.85
C SER A 102 0.03 1.74 13.30
N ASP A 103 -0.12 2.70 14.24
CA ASP A 103 -0.38 2.43 15.65
C ASP A 103 -1.88 2.25 15.96
N GLN A 104 -2.72 2.33 14.93
CA GLN A 104 -4.16 2.13 15.05
C GLN A 104 -4.55 0.66 14.84
N PRO A 105 -5.55 0.15 15.56
CA PRO A 105 -5.99 -1.24 15.41
C PRO A 105 -6.72 -1.47 14.09
N VAL A 106 -6.59 -2.67 13.55
CA VAL A 106 -7.36 -3.10 12.39
C VAL A 106 -8.83 -3.23 12.77
N LYS A 107 -9.72 -2.56 12.05
CA LYS A 107 -11.18 -2.70 12.16
C LYS A 107 -11.72 -3.43 10.94
N GLN A 108 -12.59 -4.41 11.15
CA GLN A 108 -13.09 -5.31 10.09
C GLN A 108 -13.86 -4.58 8.98
N ALA A 109 -14.59 -3.52 9.32
CA ALA A 109 -15.52 -2.88 8.39
C ALA A 109 -15.06 -1.50 7.89
N ASP A 110 -13.98 -0.97 8.43
CA ASP A 110 -13.55 0.40 8.15
C ASP A 110 -12.05 0.55 8.39
N GLY A 111 -11.34 0.87 7.34
CA GLY A 111 -9.90 1.15 7.37
C GLY A 111 -9.57 2.64 7.52
N GLY A 112 -10.57 3.52 7.60
CA GLY A 112 -10.38 4.97 7.68
C GLY A 112 -9.71 5.44 8.97
N ASN A 113 -9.66 4.60 10.02
CA ASN A 113 -8.99 4.96 11.26
C ASN A 113 -7.46 4.81 11.22
N LEU A 114 -6.89 4.26 10.17
CA LEU A 114 -5.46 3.88 10.16
C LEU A 114 -4.53 5.08 10.02
N ASP A 115 -5.04 6.25 9.69
CA ASP A 115 -4.35 7.55 9.70
C ASP A 115 -4.73 8.46 10.89
N ASP A 116 -5.64 8.05 11.78
CA ASP A 116 -6.03 8.80 12.98
C ASP A 116 -4.88 8.96 14.00
N GLY A 117 -3.87 8.11 13.93
CA GLY A 117 -2.73 8.07 14.85
C GLY A 117 -1.40 8.37 14.20
N LYS A 118 -0.38 7.65 14.63
CA LYS A 118 0.96 7.70 14.05
C LYS A 118 1.14 6.55 13.07
N HIS A 119 1.76 6.84 11.96
CA HIS A 119 2.16 5.82 10.99
C HIS A 119 3.62 6.01 10.57
N ILE A 120 4.19 4.95 10.03
CA ILE A 120 5.53 4.92 9.41
C ILE A 120 5.31 4.47 7.98
N ASP A 121 5.62 5.34 7.03
CA ASP A 121 5.60 5.00 5.62
C ASP A 121 6.87 4.19 5.27
N LEU A 122 6.67 2.96 4.79
CA LEU A 122 7.75 2.08 4.36
C LEU A 122 8.07 2.24 2.87
N GLY A 123 7.32 3.07 2.16
CA GLY A 123 7.47 3.39 0.76
C GLY A 123 6.31 2.94 -0.12
N SER A 124 6.38 3.35 -1.39
CA SER A 124 5.37 3.02 -2.39
C SER A 124 5.22 1.52 -2.58
N LEU A 125 3.98 1.06 -2.79
CA LEU A 125 3.71 -0.33 -3.15
C LEU A 125 4.39 -0.63 -4.50
N LYS A 126 5.24 -1.66 -4.53
CA LYS A 126 6.06 -2.00 -5.70
C LYS A 126 5.24 -2.68 -6.80
N GLY A 127 4.18 -3.36 -6.41
CA GLY A 127 3.22 -3.99 -7.30
C GLY A 127 2.00 -4.45 -6.53
N ASN A 128 0.86 -4.55 -7.20
CA ASN A 128 -0.39 -4.94 -6.55
C ASN A 128 -0.55 -6.47 -6.40
N GLU A 129 0.38 -7.25 -6.96
CA GLU A 129 0.45 -8.71 -6.76
C GLU A 129 1.88 -9.19 -6.43
N GLY A 130 1.95 -10.27 -5.64
CA GLY A 130 3.15 -11.09 -5.45
C GLY A 130 3.87 -10.89 -4.13
N ASN A 131 5.21 -11.05 -4.16
CA ASN A 131 6.06 -11.06 -2.97
C ASN A 131 6.95 -9.83 -2.95
N GLN A 132 6.97 -9.10 -1.84
CA GLN A 132 7.68 -7.81 -1.73
C GLN A 132 8.29 -7.65 -0.35
N ASN A 133 9.42 -6.95 -0.26
CA ASN A 133 10.13 -6.71 0.99
C ASN A 133 10.27 -5.21 1.25
N TYR A 134 10.07 -4.76 2.47
CA TYR A 134 10.19 -3.37 2.89
C TYR A 134 11.08 -3.28 4.12
N VAL A 135 12.01 -2.33 4.12
CA VAL A 135 12.88 -2.10 5.28
C VAL A 135 12.09 -1.37 6.36
N ILE A 136 12.06 -1.92 7.55
CA ILE A 136 11.52 -1.23 8.72
C ILE A 136 12.63 -0.37 9.33
N PRO A 137 12.39 0.92 9.58
CA PRO A 137 13.38 1.80 10.22
C PRO A 137 13.84 1.26 11.55
N ALA A 138 15.14 1.39 11.83
CA ALA A 138 15.71 0.94 13.10
C ALA A 138 15.05 1.65 14.30
N GLY A 139 14.80 0.90 15.38
CA GLY A 139 14.15 1.44 16.57
C GLY A 139 12.61 1.52 16.47
N THR A 140 12.00 1.00 15.42
CA THR A 140 10.54 0.89 15.33
C THR A 140 10.01 -0.06 16.41
N ASP A 141 9.10 0.44 17.24
CA ASP A 141 8.40 -0.38 18.25
C ASP A 141 7.22 -1.10 17.59
N LEU A 142 7.41 -2.39 17.29
CA LEU A 142 6.37 -3.23 16.66
C LEU A 142 5.21 -3.58 17.60
N ASN A 143 5.33 -3.37 18.92
CA ASN A 143 4.18 -3.50 19.82
C ASN A 143 3.25 -2.31 19.68
N LYS A 144 3.80 -1.15 19.35
CA LYS A 144 3.04 0.06 19.09
C LYS A 144 2.53 0.11 17.66
N PHE A 145 3.40 -0.08 16.68
CA PHE A 145 3.06 -0.10 15.26
C PHE A 145 2.71 -1.52 14.83
N SER A 146 1.54 -1.98 15.26
CA SER A 146 1.10 -3.37 15.11
C SER A 146 0.20 -3.63 13.91
N THR A 147 -0.05 -2.64 13.07
CA THR A 147 -0.89 -2.76 11.87
C THR A 147 -0.08 -2.45 10.62
N VAL A 148 -0.13 -3.35 9.65
CA VAL A 148 0.33 -3.12 8.26
C VAL A 148 -0.88 -2.76 7.42
N THR A 149 -0.79 -1.71 6.58
CA THR A 149 -1.86 -1.40 5.63
C THR A 149 -1.30 -1.06 4.25
N ILE A 150 -2.06 -1.42 3.21
CA ILE A 150 -1.90 -0.87 1.87
C ILE A 150 -2.75 0.40 1.82
N TRP A 151 -2.10 1.55 1.90
CA TRP A 151 -2.72 2.85 2.02
C TRP A 151 -2.67 3.61 0.71
N CYS A 152 -3.81 4.14 0.29
CA CYS A 152 -3.88 5.06 -0.83
C CYS A 152 -3.82 6.50 -0.33
N GLU A 153 -2.66 7.16 -0.48
CA GLU A 153 -2.48 8.56 -0.02
C GLU A 153 -3.43 9.53 -0.72
N ARG A 154 -3.73 9.27 -1.99
CA ARG A 154 -4.57 10.18 -2.79
C ARG A 154 -6.01 10.23 -2.30
N PHE A 155 -6.52 9.11 -1.80
CA PHE A 155 -7.92 8.99 -1.37
C PHE A 155 -8.06 8.85 0.13
N SER A 156 -6.95 8.87 0.89
CA SER A 156 -6.93 8.64 2.34
C SER A 156 -7.74 7.38 2.70
N ALA A 157 -7.42 6.27 2.06
CA ALA A 157 -8.18 5.04 2.19
C ALA A 157 -7.26 3.81 2.29
N SER A 158 -7.63 2.87 3.15
CA SER A 158 -6.98 1.56 3.24
C SER A 158 -7.59 0.61 2.22
N PHE A 159 -6.77 0.01 1.37
CA PHE A 159 -7.20 -1.07 0.49
C PHE A 159 -7.38 -2.38 1.26
N GLY A 160 -6.53 -2.60 2.25
CA GLY A 160 -6.59 -3.70 3.18
C GLY A 160 -5.53 -3.56 4.26
N ALA A 161 -5.72 -4.26 5.38
CA ALA A 161 -4.81 -4.21 6.50
C ALA A 161 -4.59 -5.59 7.13
N ALA A 162 -3.49 -5.73 7.86
CA ALA A 162 -3.11 -6.92 8.60
C ALA A 162 -2.62 -6.56 9.99
N GLU A 163 -3.18 -7.19 11.02
CA GLU A 163 -2.68 -7.08 12.39
C GLU A 163 -1.44 -7.97 12.55
N LEU A 164 -0.35 -7.37 13.04
CA LEU A 164 0.89 -8.07 13.37
C LEU A 164 0.78 -8.73 14.74
N LYS A 165 0.75 -10.06 14.75
CA LYS A 165 0.78 -10.87 15.97
C LYS A 165 2.21 -11.28 16.28
N GLN A 166 2.72 -10.82 17.41
CA GLN A 166 4.05 -11.18 17.89
C GLN A 166 4.15 -12.70 18.09
N ARG A 167 5.26 -13.27 17.70
CA ARG A 167 5.57 -14.67 18.01
C ARG A 167 6.40 -14.74 19.31
N ALA A 168 5.85 -15.46 20.26
CA ALA A 168 6.55 -15.77 21.52
C ALA A 168 7.78 -16.67 21.27
#